data_595b7f5c0276afd862df327285d522d3
#
_entry.id   595b7f5c0276afd862df327285d522d3
#
_cell.length_a   1.000
_cell.length_b   1.000
_cell.length_c   1.000
_cell.angle_alpha   90.00
_cell.angle_beta   90.00
_cell.angle_gamma   90.00
#
_symmetry.space_group_name_H-M   'P 1'
#
loop_
_entity.id
_entity.type
_entity.pdbx_description
1 polymer ?
#
loop_
_entity_poly.entity_id
_entity_poly.type
_entity_poly.pdbx_seq_one_letter_code
_entity_poly.pdbx_strand_id
1 'polypeptide(L)'
;MYGLILRRRATLGGMHGPILAISLVVLGGAGLLAGAVATAQDPIKVDAKHYKVEFENDKVRVLRINYGPHEKSVMHHHPANVAVFLTDGQSRFTMPDGKTQDAPVKAGSVQWSEAGEHLPENVGDKPFELILVELKSKGAAAK
;
A
#
# COMPACT_ATOMS: atom_id res chain seq x y z
N MET A 1 -23.23 77.57 20.81
CA MET A 1 -24.44 77.44 21.71
C MET A 1 -24.25 76.09 22.39
N TYR A 2 -23.74 76.10 23.55
CA TYR A 2 -24.28 76.05 24.91
C TYR A 2 -25.10 74.79 25.20
N GLY A 3 -24.62 74.06 26.20
CA GLY A 3 -25.30 73.37 27.26
C GLY A 3 -24.77 71.95 27.48
N LEU A 4 -23.88 71.67 28.30
CA LEU A 4 -23.62 71.69 29.75
C LEU A 4 -24.64 70.86 30.58
N ILE A 5 -24.10 70.01 31.45
CA ILE A 5 -24.63 69.49 32.76
C ILE A 5 -25.43 68.19 32.63
N LEU A 6 -25.24 67.15 33.46
CA LEU A 6 -24.83 67.03 34.88
C LEU A 6 -24.42 65.61 35.23
N ARG A 7 -23.53 65.50 36.18
CA ARG A 7 -23.08 64.28 36.89
C ARG A 7 -24.23 63.65 37.69
N ARG A 8 -24.22 62.33 37.79
CA ARG A 8 -24.51 61.70 39.10
C ARG A 8 -23.66 60.47 39.30
N ARG A 9 -22.92 60.44 40.38
CA ARG A 9 -22.29 59.29 41.02
C ARG A 9 -23.36 58.50 41.76
N ALA A 10 -23.30 57.21 41.74
CA ALA A 10 -23.83 56.36 42.78
C ALA A 10 -22.88 55.24 43.06
N THR A 11 -22.55 55.10 44.28
CA THR A 11 -21.57 54.18 44.88
C THR A 11 -22.20 52.85 45.32
N LEU A 12 -21.38 51.85 45.42
CA LEU A 12 -21.37 50.71 46.36
C LEU A 12 -22.39 49.57 46.17
N GLY A 13 -21.82 48.39 46.07
CA GLY A 13 -22.45 47.11 46.30
C GLY A 13 -21.51 45.97 45.97
N GLY A 14 -20.52 45.71 46.84
CA GLY A 14 -19.64 44.55 46.71
C GLY A 14 -20.39 43.27 47.08
N MET A 15 -20.33 42.28 46.25
CA MET A 15 -20.59 40.89 46.64
C MET A 15 -19.50 39.98 46.03
N HIS A 16 -18.65 39.53 46.93
CA HIS A 16 -17.64 38.53 46.63
C HIS A 16 -18.34 37.16 46.56
N GLY A 17 -18.53 36.62 45.33
CA GLY A 17 -18.86 35.23 45.12
C GLY A 17 -17.58 34.44 44.74
N PRO A 18 -17.41 33.24 45.24
CA PRO A 18 -16.22 32.47 44.93
C PRO A 18 -16.22 32.03 43.47
N ILE A 19 -15.19 32.41 42.75
CA ILE A 19 -14.92 31.93 41.38
C ILE A 19 -14.48 30.48 41.49
N LEU A 20 -15.41 29.58 41.15
CA LEU A 20 -15.09 28.18 40.96
C LEU A 20 -14.25 28.05 39.71
N ALA A 21 -12.94 27.91 39.86
CA ALA A 21 -12.05 27.62 38.76
C ALA A 21 -12.31 26.16 38.29
N ILE A 22 -13.08 26.01 37.23
CA ILE A 22 -13.21 24.71 36.55
C ILE A 22 -11.93 24.52 35.75
N SER A 23 -11.00 23.73 36.31
CA SER A 23 -9.82 23.27 35.60
C SER A 23 -10.27 22.24 34.55
N LEU A 24 -10.38 22.69 33.30
CA LEU A 24 -10.56 21.77 32.14
C LEU A 24 -9.27 21.01 31.90
N VAL A 25 -9.18 19.81 32.46
CA VAL A 25 -8.10 18.87 32.12
C VAL A 25 -8.39 18.36 30.71
N VAL A 26 -7.72 18.94 29.72
CA VAL A 26 -7.66 18.39 28.37
C VAL A 26 -6.70 17.19 28.42
N LEU A 27 -7.22 15.99 28.62
CA LEU A 27 -6.47 14.78 28.33
C LEU A 27 -6.22 14.73 26.82
N GLY A 28 -5.05 15.21 26.42
CA GLY A 28 -4.54 15.01 25.09
C GLY A 28 -4.26 13.51 24.88
N GLY A 29 -5.25 12.80 24.35
CA GLY A 29 -5.07 11.45 23.86
C GLY A 29 -4.13 11.50 22.66
N ALA A 30 -2.83 11.24 22.86
CA ALA A 30 -1.91 10.92 21.79
C ALA A 30 -2.37 9.58 21.19
N GLY A 31 -3.28 9.65 20.22
CA GLY A 31 -3.60 8.50 19.39
C GLY A 31 -2.35 8.08 18.65
N LEU A 32 -1.69 7.03 19.11
CA LEU A 32 -0.71 6.28 18.33
C LEU A 32 -1.46 5.74 17.11
N LEU A 33 -1.38 6.45 15.99
CA LEU A 33 -1.65 5.88 14.69
C LEU A 33 -0.58 4.82 14.45
N ALA A 34 -0.84 3.60 14.94
CA ALA A 34 -0.11 2.42 14.50
C ALA A 34 -0.43 2.28 13.01
N GLY A 35 0.41 2.87 12.16
CA GLY A 35 0.39 2.60 10.74
C GLY A 35 0.55 1.09 10.59
N ALA A 36 -0.50 0.40 10.13
CA ALA A 36 -0.38 -0.98 9.72
C ALA A 36 0.67 -0.98 8.60
N VAL A 37 1.87 -1.46 8.90
CA VAL A 37 2.83 -1.86 7.88
C VAL A 37 2.14 -2.98 7.12
N ALA A 38 1.64 -2.68 5.94
CA ALA A 38 1.16 -3.70 5.04
C ALA A 38 2.33 -4.65 4.80
N THR A 39 2.26 -5.84 5.40
CA THR A 39 3.25 -6.88 5.13
C THR A 39 3.12 -7.24 3.67
N ALA A 40 4.21 -7.08 2.92
CA ALA A 40 4.31 -7.50 1.53
C ALA A 40 3.72 -8.92 1.37
N GLN A 41 2.64 -9.04 0.60
CA GLN A 41 1.90 -10.30 0.50
C GLN A 41 2.55 -11.20 -0.54
N ASP A 42 2.80 -12.45 -0.16
CA ASP A 42 3.32 -13.49 -1.05
C ASP A 42 2.25 -13.89 -2.09
N PRO A 43 2.53 -13.82 -3.40
CA PRO A 43 1.57 -14.15 -4.45
C PRO A 43 0.96 -15.56 -4.30
N ILE A 44 1.73 -16.54 -3.87
CA ILE A 44 1.25 -17.92 -3.66
C ILE A 44 0.14 -17.98 -2.60
N LYS A 45 0.20 -17.08 -1.58
CA LYS A 45 -0.78 -17.04 -0.49
C LYS A 45 -2.04 -16.28 -0.87
N VAL A 46 -1.91 -15.23 -1.69
CA VAL A 46 -3.02 -14.32 -1.97
C VAL A 46 -3.66 -14.55 -3.33
N ASP A 47 -2.97 -15.26 -4.23
CA ASP A 47 -3.45 -15.54 -5.59
C ASP A 47 -2.97 -16.90 -6.14
N ALA A 48 -3.24 -17.96 -5.41
CA ALA A 48 -2.90 -19.32 -5.82
C ALA A 48 -3.54 -19.77 -7.14
N LYS A 49 -4.50 -19.01 -7.67
CA LYS A 49 -5.10 -19.24 -8.98
C LYS A 49 -4.10 -19.03 -10.10
N HIS A 50 -3.34 -17.95 -10.03
CA HIS A 50 -2.45 -17.52 -11.09
C HIS A 50 -0.99 -17.98 -10.86
N TYR A 51 -0.60 -18.29 -9.61
CA TYR A 51 0.78 -18.57 -9.21
C TYR A 51 0.94 -19.98 -8.69
N LYS A 52 1.86 -20.73 -9.26
CA LYS A 52 2.21 -22.09 -8.85
C LYS A 52 3.71 -22.23 -8.66
N VAL A 53 4.15 -22.81 -7.53
CA VAL A 53 5.55 -23.14 -7.32
C VAL A 53 5.90 -24.38 -8.17
N GLU A 54 6.85 -24.21 -9.09
CA GLU A 54 7.40 -25.32 -9.90
C GLU A 54 8.64 -25.93 -9.24
N PHE A 55 9.46 -25.07 -8.63
CA PHE A 55 10.70 -25.47 -7.97
C PHE A 55 11.09 -24.46 -6.91
N GLU A 56 11.71 -24.93 -5.82
CA GLU A 56 12.23 -24.05 -4.76
C GLU A 56 13.42 -24.69 -4.05
N ASN A 57 14.45 -23.88 -3.75
CA ASN A 57 15.58 -24.24 -2.91
C ASN A 57 16.01 -23.04 -2.04
N ASP A 58 17.22 -23.12 -1.46
CA ASP A 58 17.80 -22.04 -0.63
C ASP A 58 18.18 -20.77 -1.40
N LYS A 59 18.21 -20.80 -2.73
CA LYS A 59 18.69 -19.71 -3.59
C LYS A 59 17.61 -19.07 -4.43
N VAL A 60 16.66 -19.87 -4.92
CA VAL A 60 15.60 -19.41 -5.81
C VAL A 60 14.27 -20.07 -5.50
N ARG A 61 13.19 -19.37 -5.86
CA ARG A 61 11.85 -19.93 -6.03
C ARG A 61 11.43 -19.71 -7.48
N VAL A 62 11.01 -20.75 -8.17
CA VAL A 62 10.55 -20.72 -9.55
C VAL A 62 9.04 -20.87 -9.57
N LEU A 63 8.37 -19.86 -10.09
CA LEU A 63 6.93 -19.81 -10.21
C LEU A 63 6.53 -19.97 -11.68
N ARG A 64 5.49 -20.78 -11.92
CA ARG A 64 4.72 -20.75 -13.16
C ARG A 64 3.53 -19.83 -12.95
N ILE A 65 3.35 -18.89 -13.86
CA ILE A 65 2.32 -17.86 -13.78
C ILE A 65 1.47 -17.93 -15.03
N ASN A 66 0.15 -18.02 -14.86
CA ASN A 66 -0.82 -18.06 -15.93
C ASN A 66 -1.94 -17.03 -15.69
N TYR A 67 -2.23 -16.23 -16.70
CA TYR A 67 -3.37 -15.32 -16.71
C TYR A 67 -4.26 -15.62 -17.92
N GLY A 68 -5.54 -15.91 -17.68
CA GLY A 68 -6.55 -15.93 -18.72
C GLY A 68 -6.82 -14.53 -19.27
N PRO A 69 -7.62 -14.41 -20.37
CA PRO A 69 -8.01 -13.12 -20.92
C PRO A 69 -8.70 -12.24 -19.85
N HIS A 70 -8.29 -10.99 -19.73
CA HIS A 70 -8.85 -10.01 -18.81
C HIS A 70 -8.81 -10.40 -17.33
N GLU A 71 -7.98 -11.37 -16.95
CA GLU A 71 -7.78 -11.75 -15.56
C GLU A 71 -6.84 -10.78 -14.87
N LYS A 72 -7.15 -10.51 -13.60
CA LYS A 72 -6.46 -9.58 -12.74
C LYS A 72 -6.12 -10.24 -11.42
N SER A 73 -4.90 -9.99 -10.93
CA SER A 73 -4.45 -10.42 -9.61
C SER A 73 -4.87 -9.45 -8.51
N VAL A 74 -4.29 -9.63 -7.34
CA VAL A 74 -4.32 -8.69 -6.22
C VAL A 74 -2.94 -8.05 -6.05
N MET A 75 -2.84 -6.95 -5.31
CA MET A 75 -1.56 -6.35 -4.97
C MET A 75 -0.72 -7.34 -4.16
N HIS A 76 0.50 -7.63 -4.60
CA HIS A 76 1.42 -8.55 -3.95
C HIS A 76 2.87 -8.17 -4.20
N HIS A 77 3.79 -8.82 -3.52
CA HIS A 77 5.21 -8.53 -3.54
C HIS A 77 6.00 -9.69 -4.15
N HIS A 78 6.99 -9.35 -4.99
CA HIS A 78 8.05 -10.25 -5.40
C HIS A 78 9.42 -9.74 -4.92
N PRO A 79 10.35 -10.61 -4.52
CA PRO A 79 11.77 -10.26 -4.45
C PRO A 79 12.32 -9.98 -5.84
N ALA A 80 13.57 -9.55 -5.95
CA ALA A 80 14.24 -9.42 -7.24
C ALA A 80 14.12 -10.70 -8.04
N ASN A 81 13.83 -10.60 -9.33
CA ASN A 81 13.44 -11.75 -10.13
C ASN A 81 13.80 -11.62 -11.61
N VAL A 82 13.76 -12.75 -12.29
CA VAL A 82 13.84 -12.85 -13.76
C VAL A 82 12.55 -13.49 -14.27
N ALA A 83 11.84 -12.81 -15.15
CA ALA A 83 10.69 -13.33 -15.88
C ALA A 83 11.10 -13.84 -17.24
N VAL A 84 10.64 -15.06 -17.60
CA VAL A 84 10.81 -15.67 -18.92
C VAL A 84 9.42 -15.93 -19.50
N PHE A 85 9.04 -15.18 -20.52
CA PHE A 85 7.72 -15.27 -21.13
C PHE A 85 7.65 -16.47 -22.08
N LEU A 86 6.68 -17.35 -21.84
CA LEU A 86 6.48 -18.55 -22.66
C LEU A 86 5.54 -18.27 -23.84
N THR A 87 4.67 -17.28 -23.70
CA THR A 87 3.72 -16.86 -24.73
C THR A 87 3.75 -15.36 -24.92
N ASP A 88 3.21 -14.86 -26.03
CA ASP A 88 2.88 -13.44 -26.18
C ASP A 88 1.78 -13.04 -25.18
N GLY A 89 1.81 -11.80 -24.71
CA GLY A 89 0.81 -11.28 -23.76
C GLY A 89 0.74 -9.76 -23.74
N GLN A 90 -0.31 -9.26 -23.12
CA GLN A 90 -0.52 -7.82 -22.86
C GLN A 90 -0.76 -7.63 -21.36
N SER A 91 0.31 -7.37 -20.63
CA SER A 91 0.24 -7.12 -19.20
C SER A 91 0.03 -5.64 -18.92
N ARG A 92 -0.70 -5.36 -17.85
CA ARG A 92 -0.75 -4.06 -17.18
C ARG A 92 -0.38 -4.26 -15.72
N PHE A 93 0.47 -3.40 -15.20
CA PHE A 93 0.83 -3.39 -13.78
C PHE A 93 0.23 -2.13 -13.14
N THR A 94 -0.48 -2.31 -12.02
CA THR A 94 -0.85 -1.21 -11.13
C THR A 94 0.14 -1.18 -9.97
N MET A 95 0.78 -0.03 -9.75
CA MET A 95 1.76 0.18 -8.69
C MET A 95 1.07 0.60 -7.38
N PRO A 96 1.73 0.54 -6.20
CA PRO A 96 1.14 0.94 -4.92
C PRO A 96 0.63 2.38 -4.87
N ASP A 97 1.21 3.29 -5.68
CA ASP A 97 0.77 4.68 -5.81
C ASP A 97 -0.45 4.86 -6.75
N GLY A 98 -1.00 3.75 -7.26
CA GLY A 98 -2.15 3.73 -8.17
C GLY A 98 -1.82 3.99 -9.64
N LYS A 99 -0.57 4.29 -9.98
CA LYS A 99 -0.16 4.43 -11.37
C LYS A 99 -0.17 3.10 -12.08
N THR A 100 -0.48 3.13 -13.38
CA THR A 100 -0.49 1.94 -14.23
C THR A 100 0.58 2.01 -15.31
N GLN A 101 1.14 0.86 -15.65
CA GLN A 101 2.10 0.70 -16.73
C GLN A 101 1.71 -0.48 -17.60
N ASP A 102 1.53 -0.25 -18.88
CA ASP A 102 1.32 -1.32 -19.86
C ASP A 102 2.67 -1.92 -20.26
N ALA A 103 2.74 -3.24 -20.28
CA ALA A 103 3.93 -4.01 -20.58
C ALA A 103 3.59 -5.15 -21.55
N PRO A 104 3.53 -4.87 -22.84
CA PRO A 104 3.38 -5.94 -23.84
C PRO A 104 4.62 -6.84 -23.82
N VAL A 105 4.42 -8.13 -23.85
CA VAL A 105 5.48 -9.13 -23.77
C VAL A 105 5.44 -10.09 -24.98
N LYS A 106 6.59 -10.64 -25.30
CA LYS A 106 6.78 -11.58 -26.40
C LYS A 106 7.30 -12.92 -25.89
N ALA A 107 6.80 -13.99 -26.46
CA ALA A 107 7.31 -15.34 -26.23
C ALA A 107 8.83 -15.39 -26.39
N GLY A 108 9.53 -16.01 -25.45
CA GLY A 108 10.99 -16.10 -25.42
C GLY A 108 11.70 -14.84 -24.90
N SER A 109 10.99 -13.75 -24.60
CA SER A 109 11.62 -12.58 -23.98
C SER A 109 11.94 -12.83 -22.50
N VAL A 110 13.00 -12.16 -22.02
CA VAL A 110 13.47 -12.25 -20.64
C VAL A 110 13.55 -10.84 -20.07
N GLN A 111 13.02 -10.66 -18.86
CA GLN A 111 13.02 -9.37 -18.17
C GLN A 111 13.52 -9.52 -16.74
N TRP A 112 14.34 -8.55 -16.30
CA TRP A 112 14.73 -8.38 -14.91
C TRP A 112 13.78 -7.41 -14.22
N SER A 113 13.45 -7.71 -12.95
CA SER A 113 12.72 -6.77 -12.07
C SER A 113 13.37 -6.73 -10.69
N GLU A 114 13.51 -5.54 -10.15
CA GLU A 114 13.87 -5.34 -8.75
C GLU A 114 12.73 -5.80 -7.84
N ALA A 115 13.05 -6.00 -6.57
CA ALA A 115 12.04 -6.32 -5.57
C ALA A 115 10.99 -5.21 -5.47
N GLY A 116 9.72 -5.58 -5.42
CA GLY A 116 8.65 -4.57 -5.36
C GLY A 116 7.25 -5.15 -5.28
N GLU A 117 6.30 -4.26 -5.08
CA GLU A 117 4.88 -4.57 -5.05
C GLU A 117 4.20 -4.12 -6.34
N HIS A 118 3.30 -4.94 -6.83
CA HIS A 118 2.46 -4.60 -7.97
C HIS A 118 1.18 -5.45 -7.99
N LEU A 119 0.25 -5.02 -8.83
CA LEU A 119 -0.96 -5.75 -9.17
C LEU A 119 -0.97 -5.95 -10.68
N PRO A 120 -0.70 -7.17 -11.18
CA PRO A 120 -0.72 -7.48 -12.60
C PRO A 120 -2.12 -7.81 -13.10
N GLU A 121 -2.34 -7.50 -14.38
CA GLU A 121 -3.56 -7.77 -15.12
C GLU A 121 -3.21 -8.17 -16.56
N ASN A 122 -3.89 -9.16 -17.10
CA ASN A 122 -3.88 -9.44 -18.53
C ASN A 122 -4.95 -8.57 -19.20
N VAL A 123 -4.55 -7.55 -19.94
CA VAL A 123 -5.48 -6.67 -20.67
C VAL A 123 -5.77 -7.15 -22.10
N GLY A 124 -5.22 -8.29 -22.49
CA GLY A 124 -5.42 -8.90 -23.81
C GLY A 124 -6.52 -9.95 -23.85
N ASP A 125 -6.91 -10.30 -25.06
CA ASP A 125 -7.98 -11.28 -25.36
C ASP A 125 -7.46 -12.74 -25.39
N LYS A 126 -6.18 -12.95 -25.12
CA LYS A 126 -5.54 -14.28 -25.10
C LYS A 126 -4.88 -14.53 -23.75
N PRO A 127 -4.85 -15.78 -23.29
CA PRO A 127 -4.09 -16.10 -22.11
C PRO A 127 -2.59 -15.93 -22.38
N PHE A 128 -1.82 -15.62 -21.33
CA PHE A 128 -0.36 -15.67 -21.39
C PHE A 128 0.24 -16.43 -20.21
N GLU A 129 1.44 -16.92 -20.42
CA GLU A 129 2.18 -17.75 -19.48
C GLU A 129 3.63 -17.30 -19.38
N LEU A 130 4.19 -17.35 -18.18
CA LEU A 130 5.59 -17.07 -17.93
C LEU A 130 6.14 -17.93 -16.79
N ILE A 131 7.46 -18.07 -16.77
CA ILE A 131 8.23 -18.56 -15.62
C ILE A 131 8.87 -17.36 -14.94
N LEU A 132 8.68 -17.25 -13.64
CA LEU A 132 9.32 -16.25 -12.80
C LEU A 132 10.33 -16.92 -11.88
N VAL A 133 11.59 -16.50 -11.96
CA VAL A 133 12.66 -16.98 -11.07
C VAL A 133 12.92 -15.90 -10.03
N GLU A 134 12.40 -16.07 -8.84
CA GLU A 134 12.63 -15.19 -7.69
C GLU A 134 13.97 -15.53 -7.01
N LEU A 135 14.76 -14.51 -6.72
CA LEU A 135 16.04 -14.67 -6.03
C LEU A 135 15.83 -14.55 -4.51
N LYS A 136 16.27 -15.56 -3.79
CA LYS A 136 16.25 -15.50 -2.31
C LYS A 136 17.49 -14.76 -1.81
N SER A 137 17.30 -13.73 -0.99
CA SER A 137 18.41 -13.04 -0.33
C SER A 137 19.11 -13.99 0.66
N LYS A 138 20.44 -13.97 0.72
CA LYS A 138 21.20 -14.65 1.77
C LYS A 138 20.81 -14.06 3.14
N GLY A 139 19.88 -14.68 3.85
CA GLY A 139 19.38 -14.21 5.14
C GLY A 139 17.92 -14.51 5.42
N ALA A 140 17.13 -14.89 4.43
CA ALA A 140 15.78 -15.41 4.61
C ALA A 140 15.80 -16.93 4.90
N ALA A 141 16.70 -17.38 5.78
CA ALA A 141 16.54 -18.68 6.40
C ALA A 141 15.30 -18.59 7.30
N ALA A 142 14.33 -19.48 7.07
CA ALA A 142 13.14 -19.60 7.90
C ALA A 142 13.55 -19.64 9.39
N LYS A 143 13.01 -18.69 10.15
CA LYS A 143 12.95 -18.78 11.62
C LYS A 143 11.67 -19.53 12.00
#